data_39c3a2f405107a9b0b796e59547616ac
#
_entry.id   39c3a2f405107a9b0b796e59547616ac
#
_cell.length_a   1.000
_cell.length_b   1.000
_cell.length_c   1.000
_cell.angle_alpha   90.00
_cell.angle_beta   90.00
_cell.angle_gamma   90.00
#
_symmetry.space_group_name_H-M   'P 1'
#
loop_
_entity.id
_entity.type
_entity.pdbx_description
1 polymer ?
#
loop_
_entity_poly.entity_id
_entity_poly.type
_entity_poly.pdbx_seq_one_letter_code
_entity_poly.pdbx_strand_id
1 'polypeptide(L)'
;MKILDRVLNPREIRRRLGMNQEQFWTQIGVTQSGGSRYESGREMPRPVKELLRLVHVEQLDLSQVKRVDFEIISYLKESHPDLYRTLRRAVKSRHRHGPDTGVNLAGEGEGHAYDDQDDVTTTQPEVPPRL
;
A
#
# COMPACT_ATOMS: atom_id res chain seq x y z
N MET A 1 -0.36 0.43 -18.91
CA MET A 1 0.42 1.40 -18.62
C MET A 1 -0.05 2.71 -19.01
N LYS A 2 -0.39 2.93 -20.19
CA LYS A 2 -0.84 4.20 -20.54
C LYS A 2 -2.03 4.61 -19.75
N ILE A 3 -2.90 3.71 -19.44
CA ILE A 3 -4.06 4.04 -18.64
C ILE A 3 -3.63 4.51 -17.28
N LEU A 4 -2.66 3.85 -16.74
CA LEU A 4 -2.18 4.22 -15.43
C LEU A 4 -1.59 5.64 -15.47
N ASP A 5 -0.86 5.93 -16.50
CA ASP A 5 -0.27 7.24 -16.61
C ASP A 5 -1.33 8.32 -16.65
N ARG A 6 -2.41 8.03 -17.36
CA ARG A 6 -3.43 9.02 -17.46
C ARG A 6 -4.17 9.22 -16.18
N VAL A 7 -4.33 8.18 -15.45
CA VAL A 7 -5.10 8.24 -14.22
C VAL A 7 -4.32 8.80 -13.06
N LEU A 8 -3.01 8.70 -13.11
CA LEU A 8 -2.21 9.18 -12.00
C LEU A 8 -1.98 10.66 -12.07
N ASN A 9 -2.93 11.42 -11.56
CA ASN A 9 -2.77 12.86 -11.42
C ASN A 9 -2.48 13.10 -9.95
N PRO A 10 -1.23 13.38 -9.59
CA PRO A 10 -0.87 13.45 -8.18
C PRO A 10 -1.61 14.56 -7.42
N ARG A 11 -1.84 15.69 -8.05
CA ARG A 11 -2.53 16.76 -7.34
C ARG A 11 -3.95 16.35 -6.99
N GLU A 12 -4.60 15.67 -7.91
CA GLU A 12 -5.96 15.27 -7.67
C GLU A 12 -6.04 14.19 -6.61
N ILE A 13 -5.12 13.23 -6.66
CA ILE A 13 -5.07 12.19 -5.66
C ILE A 13 -4.83 12.82 -4.30
N ARG A 14 -3.88 13.75 -4.24
CA ARG A 14 -3.56 14.40 -2.99
C ARG A 14 -4.77 15.12 -2.40
N ARG A 15 -5.52 15.81 -3.26
CA ARG A 15 -6.67 16.53 -2.78
C ARG A 15 -7.75 15.61 -2.25
N ARG A 16 -7.93 14.48 -2.90
CA ARG A 16 -8.89 13.52 -2.40
C ARG A 16 -8.52 12.98 -1.04
N LEU A 17 -7.23 12.87 -0.79
CA LEU A 17 -6.77 12.36 0.49
C LEU A 17 -6.71 13.44 1.56
N GLY A 18 -6.98 14.69 1.19
CA GLY A 18 -6.97 15.77 2.16
C GLY A 18 -5.60 16.12 2.68
N MET A 19 -4.58 15.89 1.88
CA MET A 19 -3.21 16.13 2.32
C MET A 19 -2.62 17.37 1.65
N ASN A 20 -1.71 18.02 2.35
CA ASN A 20 -0.96 19.09 1.71
C ASN A 20 0.23 18.48 0.96
N GLN A 21 0.96 19.30 0.22
CA GLN A 21 2.05 18.79 -0.60
C GLN A 21 3.13 18.12 0.22
N GLU A 22 3.47 18.70 1.34
CA GLU A 22 4.53 18.11 2.13
C GLU A 22 4.13 16.74 2.66
N GLN A 23 2.94 16.63 3.21
CA GLN A 23 2.47 15.35 3.73
C GLN A 23 2.44 14.29 2.65
N PHE A 24 1.92 14.67 1.50
CA PHE A 24 1.74 13.71 0.42
C PHE A 24 3.06 13.19 -0.14
N TRP A 25 3.93 14.12 -0.47
CA TRP A 25 5.16 13.75 -1.17
C TRP A 25 6.23 13.16 -0.28
N THR A 26 6.31 13.62 0.97
CA THR A 26 7.34 13.08 1.83
C THR A 26 7.07 11.63 2.23
N GLN A 27 5.84 11.18 2.15
CA GLN A 27 5.54 9.79 2.42
C GLN A 27 6.19 8.86 1.41
N ILE A 28 6.49 9.34 0.24
CA ILE A 28 7.15 8.51 -0.74
C ILE A 28 8.58 8.98 -1.01
N GLY A 29 9.12 9.76 -0.08
CA GLY A 29 10.51 10.14 -0.17
C GLY A 29 10.82 11.29 -1.11
N VAL A 30 9.81 12.06 -1.49
CA VAL A 30 9.99 13.19 -2.38
C VAL A 30 9.82 14.45 -1.57
N THR A 31 10.69 15.44 -1.79
CA THR A 31 10.56 16.69 -1.06
C THR A 31 9.34 17.46 -1.54
N GLN A 32 8.90 18.40 -0.71
CA GLN A 32 7.75 19.20 -1.08
C GLN A 32 8.00 19.97 -2.37
N SER A 33 9.20 20.52 -2.54
CA SER A 33 9.48 21.27 -3.77
C SER A 33 9.55 20.36 -4.99
N GLY A 34 10.12 19.16 -4.82
CA GLY A 34 10.10 18.19 -5.91
C GLY A 34 8.69 17.77 -6.29
N GLY A 35 7.87 17.55 -5.28
CA GLY A 35 6.49 17.20 -5.55
C GLY A 35 5.72 18.32 -6.20
N SER A 36 6.00 19.55 -5.80
CA SER A 36 5.36 20.69 -6.43
C SER A 36 5.64 20.75 -7.92
N ARG A 37 6.87 20.40 -8.30
CA ARG A 37 7.20 20.39 -9.72
C ARG A 37 6.47 19.30 -10.45
N TYR A 38 6.34 18.14 -9.84
CA TYR A 38 5.58 17.05 -10.45
C TYR A 38 4.13 17.46 -10.65
N GLU A 39 3.56 18.15 -9.66
CA GLU A 39 2.18 18.60 -9.81
C GLU A 39 2.04 19.68 -10.86
N SER A 40 3.13 20.38 -11.15
CA SER A 40 3.09 21.42 -12.15
C SER A 40 3.41 20.93 -13.56
N GLY A 41 3.60 19.64 -13.72
CA GLY A 41 3.80 19.15 -15.07
C GLY A 41 5.10 18.41 -15.31
N ARG A 42 6.03 18.45 -14.38
CA ARG A 42 7.27 17.74 -14.57
C ARG A 42 6.99 16.25 -14.55
N GLU A 43 7.63 15.53 -15.44
CA GLU A 43 7.38 14.11 -15.51
C GLU A 43 7.98 13.37 -14.35
N MET A 44 7.23 12.47 -13.76
CA MET A 44 7.71 11.67 -12.64
C MET A 44 8.53 10.49 -13.15
N PRO A 45 9.69 10.23 -12.54
CA PRO A 45 10.41 9.01 -12.86
C PRO A 45 9.57 7.80 -12.49
N ARG A 46 9.86 6.69 -13.12
CA ARG A 46 9.08 5.49 -12.87
C ARG A 46 9.04 5.09 -11.40
N PRO A 47 10.17 5.12 -10.67
CA PRO A 47 10.09 4.74 -9.25
C PRO A 47 9.13 5.62 -8.46
N VAL A 48 9.09 6.91 -8.78
CA VAL A 48 8.18 7.81 -8.09
C VAL A 48 6.74 7.46 -8.41
N LYS A 49 6.46 7.16 -9.69
CA LYS A 49 5.11 6.76 -10.06
C LYS A 49 4.68 5.50 -9.33
N GLU A 50 5.59 4.53 -9.24
CA GLU A 50 5.25 3.28 -8.58
C GLU A 50 5.01 3.48 -7.09
N LEU A 51 5.83 4.27 -6.43
CA LEU A 51 5.63 4.53 -5.02
C LEU A 51 4.34 5.30 -4.79
N LEU A 52 4.06 6.24 -5.67
CA LEU A 52 2.83 7.01 -5.53
C LEU A 52 1.63 6.07 -5.64
N ARG A 53 1.68 5.15 -6.59
CA ARG A 53 0.58 4.21 -6.76
C ARG A 53 0.44 3.31 -5.53
N LEU A 54 1.54 2.76 -5.06
CA LEU A 54 1.47 1.84 -3.95
C LEU A 54 1.00 2.51 -2.66
N VAL A 55 1.52 3.68 -2.39
CA VAL A 55 1.23 4.33 -1.12
C VAL A 55 -0.08 5.11 -1.15
N HIS A 56 -0.33 5.82 -2.22
CA HIS A 56 -1.47 6.73 -2.23
C HIS A 56 -2.69 6.20 -2.97
N VAL A 57 -2.50 5.39 -3.99
CA VAL A 57 -3.63 4.83 -4.70
C VAL A 57 -4.05 3.51 -4.08
N GLU A 58 -3.10 2.61 -3.90
CA GLU A 58 -3.42 1.33 -3.28
C GLU A 58 -3.48 1.42 -1.76
N GLN A 59 -2.95 2.50 -1.21
CA GLN A 59 -3.02 2.76 0.22
C GLN A 59 -2.33 1.69 1.04
N LEU A 60 -1.19 1.23 0.58
CA LEU A 60 -0.42 0.23 1.31
C LEU A 60 0.54 0.90 2.28
N ASP A 61 0.68 0.29 3.43
CA ASP A 61 1.69 0.70 4.39
C ASP A 61 2.94 -0.08 4.04
N LEU A 62 3.91 0.56 3.44
CA LEU A 62 5.08 -0.13 2.94
C LEU A 62 5.87 -0.84 4.04
N SER A 63 5.75 -0.37 5.27
CA SER A 63 6.44 -1.03 6.36
C SER A 63 5.86 -2.40 6.66
N GLN A 64 4.65 -2.66 6.18
CA GLN A 64 4.00 -3.94 6.40
C GLN A 64 4.12 -4.87 5.20
N VAL A 65 4.76 -4.41 4.15
CA VAL A 65 4.83 -5.21 2.92
C VAL A 65 5.95 -6.22 3.06
N LYS A 66 5.61 -7.49 2.97
CA LYS A 66 6.59 -8.56 3.09
C LYS A 66 6.41 -9.55 1.97
N ARG A 67 7.52 -10.13 1.56
CA ARG A 67 7.49 -11.05 0.44
C ARG A 67 6.51 -12.20 0.68
N VAL A 68 6.48 -12.72 1.89
CA VAL A 68 5.67 -13.88 2.17
C VAL A 68 4.19 -13.60 1.93
N ASP A 69 3.76 -12.36 2.17
CA ASP A 69 2.35 -12.03 1.93
C ASP A 69 2.01 -12.16 0.46
N PHE A 70 2.91 -11.76 -0.40
CA PHE A 70 2.67 -11.87 -1.83
C PHE A 70 2.83 -13.29 -2.32
N GLU A 71 3.67 -14.07 -1.68
CA GLU A 71 3.76 -15.48 -2.01
C GLU A 71 2.48 -16.19 -1.63
N ILE A 72 1.87 -15.81 -0.51
CA ILE A 72 0.60 -16.38 -0.12
C ILE A 72 -0.47 -16.02 -1.14
N ILE A 73 -0.48 -14.78 -1.59
CA ILE A 73 -1.44 -14.36 -2.59
C ILE A 73 -1.26 -15.18 -3.88
N SER A 74 -0.03 -15.34 -4.31
CA SER A 74 0.24 -16.12 -5.52
C SER A 74 -0.19 -17.57 -5.34
N TYR A 75 0.12 -18.12 -4.18
CA TYR A 75 -0.26 -19.49 -3.91
C TYR A 75 -1.77 -19.67 -3.98
N LEU A 76 -2.50 -18.74 -3.37
CA LEU A 76 -3.96 -18.82 -3.38
C LEU A 76 -4.50 -18.72 -4.80
N LYS A 77 -3.95 -17.81 -5.58
CA LYS A 77 -4.43 -17.64 -6.94
C LYS A 77 -4.20 -18.88 -7.79
N GLU A 78 -3.08 -19.54 -7.57
CA GLU A 78 -2.74 -20.70 -8.39
C GLU A 78 -3.34 -21.98 -7.89
N SER A 79 -3.34 -22.18 -6.60
CA SER A 79 -3.76 -23.45 -6.02
C SER A 79 -5.21 -23.46 -5.55
N HIS A 80 -5.73 -22.31 -5.16
CA HIS A 80 -7.08 -22.22 -4.66
C HIS A 80 -7.80 -21.01 -5.22
N PRO A 81 -7.97 -20.99 -6.54
CA PRO A 81 -8.53 -19.78 -7.17
C PRO A 81 -9.95 -19.45 -6.71
N ASP A 82 -10.74 -20.46 -6.39
CA ASP A 82 -12.10 -20.19 -5.94
C ASP A 82 -12.07 -19.51 -4.58
N LEU A 83 -11.19 -19.99 -3.70
CA LEU A 83 -11.06 -19.39 -2.40
C LEU A 83 -10.55 -17.96 -2.53
N TYR A 84 -9.59 -17.75 -3.42
CA TYR A 84 -9.07 -16.42 -3.62
C TYR A 84 -10.18 -15.47 -4.06
N ARG A 85 -11.04 -15.92 -4.97
CA ARG A 85 -12.13 -15.08 -5.43
C ARG A 85 -13.12 -14.75 -4.32
N THR A 86 -13.39 -15.74 -3.50
CA THR A 86 -14.29 -15.53 -2.37
C THR A 86 -13.71 -14.51 -1.39
N LEU A 87 -12.43 -14.66 -1.06
CA LEU A 87 -11.79 -13.73 -0.15
C LEU A 87 -11.71 -12.33 -0.74
N ARG A 88 -11.43 -12.25 -2.03
CA ARG A 88 -11.36 -10.96 -2.67
C ARG A 88 -12.69 -10.23 -2.61
N ARG A 89 -13.76 -10.97 -2.80
CA ARG A 89 -15.09 -10.40 -2.74
C ARG A 89 -15.40 -9.90 -1.33
N ALA A 90 -15.00 -10.68 -0.34
CA ALA A 90 -15.24 -10.29 1.04
C ALA A 90 -14.49 -9.02 1.40
N VAL A 91 -13.25 -8.91 0.95
CA VAL A 91 -12.46 -7.72 1.24
C VAL A 91 -13.07 -6.50 0.57
N LYS A 92 -13.49 -6.64 -0.68
CA LYS A 92 -14.09 -5.52 -1.37
C LYS A 92 -15.39 -5.08 -0.72
N SER A 93 -16.11 -6.03 -0.18
CA SER A 93 -17.35 -5.72 0.49
C SER A 93 -17.10 -4.88 1.73
N ARG A 94 -16.02 -5.20 2.45
CA ARG A 94 -15.67 -4.41 3.63
C ARG A 94 -15.40 -2.96 3.25
N HIS A 95 -14.66 -2.78 2.17
CA HIS A 95 -14.34 -1.43 1.77
C HIS A 95 -15.57 -0.63 1.42
N ARG A 96 -16.58 -1.31 0.90
CA ARG A 96 -17.75 -0.58 0.52
C ARG A 96 -18.54 -0.10 1.71
N HIS A 97 -18.51 -0.86 2.77
CA HIS A 97 -19.26 -0.48 3.93
C HIS A 97 -18.53 0.47 4.84
N GLY A 98 -17.34 0.82 4.53
CA GLY A 98 -16.64 1.73 5.39
C GLY A 98 -15.98 0.98 6.48
N PRO A 99 -15.24 1.71 7.21
CA PRO A 99 -14.43 1.09 8.19
C PRO A 99 -15.21 0.51 9.30
N ASP A 100 -16.23 0.92 9.62
CA ASP A 100 -16.72 0.55 10.72
C ASP A 100 -17.13 -0.72 10.89
N THR A 101 -17.73 -1.03 10.50
CA THR A 101 -18.13 -2.19 10.66
C THR A 101 -17.67 -2.95 11.56
N GLY A 102 -17.22 -2.76 12.09
CA GLY A 102 -16.82 -3.52 13.01
C GLY A 102 -17.04 -4.80 12.93
N VAL A 103 -17.20 -5.16 12.58
CA VAL A 103 -17.38 -6.33 12.44
C VAL A 103 -16.64 -7.09 13.04
N ASN A 104 -16.50 -7.21 13.52
CA ASN A 104 -15.92 -7.94 14.11
C ASN A 104 -15.50 -9.12 13.87
N LEU A 105 -15.74 -9.54 13.55
CA LEU A 105 -15.38 -10.67 13.27
C LEU A 105 -14.36 -10.92 13.83
N ALA A 106 -14.15 -10.58 13.91
CA ALA A 106 -13.27 -10.80 14.26
C ALA A 106 -12.83 -11.20 15.15
N GLY A 107 -13.29 -11.04 15.60
CA GLY A 107 -12.94 -11.41 16.46
C GLY A 107 -11.98 -12.05 16.54
N GLU A 108 -11.79 -12.28 16.29
CA GLU A 108 -11.02 -12.95 16.32
C GLU A 108 -9.90 -12.50 16.36
N GLY A 109 -9.87 -11.97 16.54
CA GLY A 109 -8.85 -11.48 16.52
C GLY A 109 -7.80 -12.06 17.00
N GLU A 110 -7.81 -12.58 17.25
CA GLU A 110 -6.86 -13.15 17.65
C GLU A 110 -5.89 -13.05 16.89
N GLY A 111 -6.11 -12.82 16.34
CA GLY A 111 -5.14 -12.88 15.59
C GLY A 111 -4.18 -12.00 15.93
N HIS A 112 -4.20 -11.66 16.31
CA HIS A 112 -3.34 -10.88 16.56
C HIS A 112 -2.25 -11.25 17.04
N ALA A 113 -2.49 -11.68 17.36
CA ALA A 113 -1.60 -12.00 18.00
C ALA A 113 -0.43 -12.26 17.32
N TYR A 114 -0.24 -12.47 16.71
CA TYR A 114 0.86 -12.81 16.19
C TYR A 114 1.67 -11.91 15.72
N ASP A 115 1.41 -11.57 15.91
CA ASP A 115 2.18 -10.92 15.65
C ASP A 115 3.18 -10.82 15.98
N ASP A 116 3.20 -10.88 16.13
CA ASP A 116 4.05 -10.73 16.28
C ASP A 116 5.00 -10.61 16.37
N GLN A 117 5.14 -10.46 16.49
CA GLN A 117 6.02 -10.24 16.61
C GLN A 117 6.95 -10.67 16.47
N ASP A 118 7.02 -11.01 16.18
CA ASP A 118 7.92 -11.47 15.89
C ASP A 118 8.65 -11.09 15.42
N ASP A 119 8.51 -10.77 15.06
CA ASP A 119 9.18 -10.46 14.52
C ASP A 119 9.98 -9.90 14.59
N VAL A 120 9.99 -9.57 14.79
CA VAL A 120 10.66 -9.00 14.72
C VAL A 120 11.69 -9.13 14.81
N THR A 121 11.86 -9.32 14.80
CA THR A 121 12.80 -9.44 14.81
C THR A 121 13.52 -9.48 14.36
N THR A 122 13.54 -9.51 13.92
CA THR A 122 14.22 -9.57 13.38
C THR A 122 14.94 -9.17 13.16
N THR A 123 15.25 -8.91 13.01
CA THR A 123 15.91 -8.61 12.71
C THR A 123 16.55 -8.12 12.27
N GLN A 124 16.86 -7.79 11.82
CA GLN A 124 17.47 -7.27 11.25
C GLN A 124 18.34 -7.16 11.01
N PRO A 125 18.65 -7.06 10.70
CA PRO A 125 19.42 -7.00 10.46
C PRO A 125 20.22 -6.59 9.96
N GLU A 126 20.56 -6.47 9.71
CA GLU A 126 21.37 -6.18 9.39
C GLU A 126 21.67 -5.88 8.27
N VAL A 127 21.72 -5.30 7.91
CA VAL A 127 21.92 -4.85 6.84
C VAL A 127 23.18 -4.54 6.63
N PRO A 128 23.62 -4.82 5.96
CA PRO A 128 24.88 -4.70 5.68
C PRO A 128 25.20 -3.42 5.26
N PRO A 129 26.03 -3.11 5.45
CA PRO A 129 26.41 -1.88 5.17
C PRO A 129 26.66 -1.64 3.86
N ARG A 130 26.86 -1.26 3.37
CA ARG A 130 27.02 -1.04 2.23
C ARG A 130 28.12 -0.69 1.86
N LEU A 131 28.50 -0.55 1.68
CA LEU A 131 29.59 -0.33 1.32
C LEU A 131 29.81 0.37 0.78
#